data_18078f2b80977cb00834ce79488ee356
#
_entry.id   18078f2b80977cb00834ce79488ee356
#
_cell.length_a   1.000
_cell.length_b   1.000
_cell.length_c   1.000
_cell.angle_alpha   90.00
_cell.angle_beta   90.00
_cell.angle_gamma   90.00
#
_symmetry.space_group_name_H-M   'P 1'
#
loop_
_entity.id
_entity.type
_entity.pdbx_description
1 polymer ?
#
loop_
_entity_poly.entity_id
_entity_poly.type
_entity_poly.pdbx_seq_one_letter_code
_entity_poly.pdbx_strand_id
1 'polypeptide(L)'
;MPGDAFPYFEPVFALAELFELSQTAHAGVFDDCNEAWEALPKIAGHLASNLQPAIHGDVSPDATIGEQVYIGEGTVVEAGAMITGPTIIGANCIVRHNAYIRQEVIVGDDCMVGNACELKNCLLFNGCQVPHFNYVGDSILGHRAHLGAGVVLSNVKVTPGNVFVEKVDTGLEKFGALIGDESEIGCNSVLNPGS
;
A
#
# COMPACT_ATOMS: atom_id res chain seq x y z
N MET A 1 30.53 29.51 20.46
CA MET A 1 29.07 29.26 20.33
C MET A 1 28.92 27.81 19.92
N PRO A 2 28.48 26.89 20.78
CA PRO A 2 28.12 25.54 20.34
C PRO A 2 26.82 25.64 19.55
N GLY A 3 26.80 25.10 18.36
CA GLY A 3 25.63 25.06 17.49
C GLY A 3 24.49 24.31 18.14
N ASP A 4 23.32 24.91 18.11
CA ASP A 4 22.09 24.33 18.54
C ASP A 4 21.85 23.04 17.69
N ALA A 5 22.07 21.87 18.30
CA ALA A 5 21.61 20.63 17.75
C ALA A 5 20.08 20.72 17.74
N PHE A 6 19.48 20.65 16.56
CA PHE A 6 18.04 20.47 16.43
C PHE A 6 17.63 19.28 17.30
N PRO A 7 16.55 19.42 18.10
CA PRO A 7 16.09 18.29 18.88
C PRO A 7 15.79 17.15 17.90
N TYR A 8 16.49 16.02 18.07
CA TYR A 8 16.08 14.77 17.44
C TYR A 8 14.71 14.44 18.00
N PHE A 9 13.68 14.65 17.20
CA PHE A 9 12.38 14.08 17.52
C PHE A 9 12.50 12.58 17.30
N GLU A 10 12.33 11.80 18.37
CA GLU A 10 12.16 10.36 18.20
C GLU A 10 10.88 10.12 17.39
N PRO A 11 10.90 9.23 16.39
CA PRO A 11 9.69 8.93 15.63
C PRO A 11 8.61 8.34 16.55
N VAL A 12 7.35 8.51 16.18
CA VAL A 12 6.23 7.91 16.92
C VAL A 12 6.36 6.39 16.91
N PHE A 13 6.73 5.84 15.73
CA PHE A 13 7.13 4.45 15.55
C PHE A 13 8.34 4.40 14.63
N ALA A 14 9.44 3.79 15.08
CA ALA A 14 10.56 3.55 14.19
C ALA A 14 10.13 2.62 13.04
N LEU A 15 10.60 2.89 11.81
CA LEU A 15 10.29 2.05 10.64
C LEU A 15 10.50 0.57 10.90
N ALA A 16 11.61 0.23 11.57
CA ALA A 16 11.97 -1.15 11.90
C ALA A 16 11.06 -1.82 12.97
N GLU A 17 10.21 -1.06 13.65
CA GLU A 17 9.19 -1.62 14.55
C GLU A 17 7.96 -2.08 13.79
N LEU A 18 7.74 -1.54 12.59
CA LEU A 18 6.59 -1.87 11.75
C LEU A 18 6.97 -2.77 10.58
N PHE A 19 8.11 -2.52 9.93
CA PHE A 19 8.44 -3.10 8.63
C PHE A 19 9.87 -3.61 8.55
N GLU A 20 10.03 -4.84 8.11
CA GLU A 20 11.30 -5.39 7.63
C GLU A 20 11.50 -4.99 6.16
N LEU A 21 12.24 -3.92 5.90
CA LEU A 21 12.39 -3.32 4.58
C LEU A 21 13.02 -4.25 3.52
N SER A 22 13.71 -5.31 3.93
CA SER A 22 14.23 -6.33 3.01
C SER A 22 13.12 -7.18 2.38
N GLN A 23 11.89 -7.10 2.88
CA GLN A 23 10.72 -7.83 2.40
C GLN A 23 9.92 -7.06 1.31
N THR A 24 10.54 -6.06 0.70
CA THR A 24 10.00 -5.37 -0.48
C THR A 24 11.13 -4.93 -1.42
N ALA A 25 10.91 -5.03 -2.71
CA ALA A 25 11.80 -4.46 -3.72
C ALA A 25 11.72 -2.91 -3.79
N HIS A 26 10.77 -2.32 -3.06
CA HIS A 26 10.44 -0.90 -3.13
C HIS A 26 10.83 -0.13 -1.85
N ALA A 27 11.80 -0.64 -1.09
CA ALA A 27 12.29 -0.01 0.13
C ALA A 27 12.70 1.47 -0.05
N GLY A 28 13.14 1.86 -1.25
CA GLY A 28 13.49 3.25 -1.58
C GLY A 28 12.33 4.26 -1.47
N VAL A 29 11.08 3.80 -1.31
CA VAL A 29 9.95 4.71 -0.97
C VAL A 29 10.14 5.33 0.40
N PHE A 30 10.86 4.66 1.29
CA PHE A 30 11.12 5.10 2.66
C PHE A 30 12.41 5.94 2.82
N ASP A 31 13.17 6.15 1.74
CA ASP A 31 14.37 6.97 1.80
C ASP A 31 14.04 8.38 2.34
N ASP A 32 14.85 8.86 3.29
CA ASP A 32 14.65 10.15 3.98
C ASP A 32 13.28 10.29 4.68
N CYS A 33 12.63 9.18 5.08
CA CYS A 33 11.48 9.20 5.97
C CYS A 33 11.92 9.10 7.43
N ASN A 34 11.42 10.00 8.27
CA ASN A 34 11.53 9.89 9.72
C ASN A 34 10.37 9.03 10.26
N GLU A 35 9.19 9.23 9.70
CA GLU A 35 7.96 8.53 10.06
C GLU A 35 7.49 7.67 8.86
N ALA A 36 6.92 6.51 9.14
CA ALA A 36 6.52 5.57 8.10
C ALA A 36 5.45 6.13 7.14
N TRP A 37 4.55 7.00 7.61
CA TRP A 37 3.52 7.62 6.77
C TRP A 37 4.08 8.62 5.75
N GLU A 38 5.30 9.13 5.94
CA GLU A 38 5.96 10.04 4.99
C GLU A 38 6.29 9.36 3.65
N ALA A 39 6.24 8.03 3.61
CA ALA A 39 6.38 7.24 2.40
C ALA A 39 5.17 7.38 1.46
N LEU A 40 3.95 7.58 1.99
CA LEU A 40 2.72 7.63 1.19
C LEU A 40 2.75 8.67 0.06
N PRO A 41 3.12 9.95 0.29
CA PRO A 41 3.22 10.93 -0.79
C PRO A 41 4.39 10.66 -1.75
N LYS A 42 5.35 9.80 -1.39
CA LYS A 42 6.50 9.46 -2.23
C LYS A 42 6.19 8.32 -3.24
N ILE A 43 5.10 7.56 -3.04
CA ILE A 43 4.72 6.44 -3.92
C ILE A 43 4.65 6.88 -5.39
N ALA A 44 3.98 8.00 -5.68
CA ALA A 44 3.85 8.51 -7.04
C ALA A 44 5.21 8.81 -7.70
N GLY A 45 6.12 9.47 -6.98
CA GLY A 45 7.47 9.79 -7.44
C GLY A 45 8.33 8.53 -7.64
N HIS A 46 8.19 7.56 -6.73
CA HIS A 46 8.87 6.27 -6.85
C HIS A 46 8.40 5.50 -8.09
N LEU A 47 7.10 5.43 -8.34
CA LEU A 47 6.54 4.83 -9.54
C LEU A 47 7.01 5.55 -10.81
N ALA A 48 7.00 6.88 -10.83
CA ALA A 48 7.46 7.65 -11.99
C ALA A 48 8.94 7.36 -12.35
N SER A 49 9.76 7.01 -11.36
CA SER A 49 11.19 6.74 -11.56
C SER A 49 11.50 5.27 -11.86
N ASN A 50 10.68 4.33 -11.39
CA ASN A 50 11.01 2.90 -11.40
C ASN A 50 10.05 2.05 -12.23
N LEU A 51 8.83 2.53 -12.53
CA LEU A 51 7.85 1.77 -13.31
C LEU A 51 8.27 1.70 -14.78
N GLN A 52 8.43 0.49 -15.28
CA GLN A 52 8.56 0.19 -16.70
C GLN A 52 7.38 -0.71 -17.10
N PRO A 53 6.36 -0.17 -17.77
CA PRO A 53 5.15 -0.92 -18.11
C PRO A 53 5.46 -2.19 -18.89
N ALA A 54 5.01 -3.34 -18.38
CA ALA A 54 5.16 -4.64 -19.03
C ALA A 54 4.18 -5.64 -18.41
N ILE A 55 3.75 -6.63 -19.17
CA ILE A 55 2.89 -7.69 -18.69
C ILE A 55 3.62 -9.02 -18.91
N HIS A 56 4.06 -9.63 -17.82
CA HIS A 56 4.73 -10.94 -17.80
C HIS A 56 3.85 -12.04 -17.18
N GLY A 57 2.74 -11.66 -16.54
CA GLY A 57 1.77 -12.56 -15.94
C GLY A 57 0.72 -13.10 -16.91
N ASP A 58 -0.13 -14.00 -16.42
CA ASP A 58 -1.29 -14.51 -17.12
C ASP A 58 -2.51 -13.61 -16.84
N VAL A 59 -2.91 -12.84 -17.84
CA VAL A 59 -3.99 -11.85 -17.71
C VAL A 59 -5.19 -12.27 -18.53
N SER A 60 -6.33 -12.41 -17.87
CA SER A 60 -7.60 -12.69 -18.55
C SER A 60 -7.90 -11.66 -19.63
N PRO A 61 -8.37 -12.05 -20.81
CA PRO A 61 -8.80 -11.12 -21.84
C PRO A 61 -10.00 -10.24 -21.42
N ASP A 62 -10.72 -10.64 -20.37
CA ASP A 62 -11.84 -9.89 -19.82
C ASP A 62 -11.42 -8.98 -18.65
N ALA A 63 -10.12 -8.86 -18.35
CA ALA A 63 -9.58 -7.86 -17.45
C ALA A 63 -9.27 -6.54 -18.17
N THR A 64 -9.36 -5.42 -17.48
CA THR A 64 -9.02 -4.09 -18.02
C THR A 64 -7.70 -3.62 -17.44
N ILE A 65 -6.66 -3.48 -18.27
CA ILE A 65 -5.32 -3.07 -17.84
C ILE A 65 -4.97 -1.71 -18.49
N GLY A 66 -4.58 -0.75 -17.67
CA GLY A 66 -4.10 0.57 -18.12
C GLY A 66 -2.69 0.53 -18.71
N GLU A 67 -2.31 1.62 -19.37
CA GLU A 67 -1.01 1.72 -20.07
C GLU A 67 0.20 1.76 -19.12
N GLN A 68 0.03 2.32 -17.92
CA GLN A 68 1.08 2.50 -16.91
C GLN A 68 1.00 1.38 -15.87
N VAL A 69 1.07 0.12 -16.32
CA VAL A 69 0.97 -1.06 -15.43
C VAL A 69 2.12 -2.02 -15.70
N TYR A 70 2.76 -2.48 -14.63
CA TYR A 70 3.67 -3.62 -14.64
C TYR A 70 3.01 -4.80 -13.92
N ILE A 71 3.08 -5.98 -14.52
CA ILE A 71 2.62 -7.25 -13.93
C ILE A 71 3.74 -8.27 -14.04
N GLY A 72 4.23 -8.76 -12.89
CA GLY A 72 5.34 -9.68 -12.77
C GLY A 72 5.03 -11.10 -13.24
N GLU A 73 6.09 -11.89 -13.41
CA GLU A 73 6.03 -13.28 -13.84
C GLU A 73 5.26 -14.16 -12.83
N GLY A 74 4.49 -15.12 -13.31
CA GLY A 74 3.69 -16.03 -12.48
C GLY A 74 2.45 -15.39 -11.86
N THR A 75 2.24 -14.09 -12.02
CA THR A 75 1.03 -13.40 -11.55
C THR A 75 -0.16 -13.71 -12.44
N VAL A 76 -1.30 -14.00 -11.81
CA VAL A 76 -2.58 -14.29 -12.48
C VAL A 76 -3.56 -13.16 -12.21
N VAL A 77 -4.15 -12.60 -13.28
CA VAL A 77 -5.20 -11.58 -13.21
C VAL A 77 -6.50 -12.16 -13.79
N GLU A 78 -7.49 -12.33 -12.93
CA GLU A 78 -8.78 -12.93 -13.31
C GLU A 78 -9.68 -11.97 -14.09
N ALA A 79 -10.70 -12.52 -14.74
CA ALA A 79 -11.72 -11.78 -15.49
C ALA A 79 -12.41 -10.70 -14.65
N GLY A 80 -12.71 -9.56 -15.27
CA GLY A 80 -13.39 -8.44 -14.61
C GLY A 80 -12.52 -7.61 -13.67
N ALA A 81 -11.27 -7.99 -13.41
CA ALA A 81 -10.35 -7.13 -12.70
C ALA A 81 -10.06 -5.86 -13.51
N MET A 82 -9.93 -4.72 -12.82
CA MET A 82 -9.58 -3.43 -13.43
C MET A 82 -8.34 -2.85 -12.74
N ILE A 83 -7.28 -2.60 -13.51
CA ILE A 83 -6.01 -2.05 -13.02
C ILE A 83 -5.70 -0.81 -13.85
N THR A 84 -5.78 0.40 -13.25
CA THR A 84 -5.69 1.66 -14.01
C THR A 84 -4.29 2.25 -14.11
N GLY A 85 -3.40 1.99 -13.15
CA GLY A 85 -2.05 2.56 -13.10
C GLY A 85 -1.96 4.08 -12.83
N PRO A 86 -0.76 4.63 -12.54
CA PRO A 86 0.50 3.87 -12.47
C PRO A 86 0.48 2.83 -11.35
N THR A 87 0.86 1.60 -11.69
CA THR A 87 0.78 0.46 -10.76
C THR A 87 1.89 -0.56 -11.05
N ILE A 88 2.50 -1.08 -10.00
CA ILE A 88 3.38 -2.26 -10.06
C ILE A 88 2.70 -3.38 -9.31
N ILE A 89 2.59 -4.56 -9.94
CA ILE A 89 2.23 -5.82 -9.30
C ILE A 89 3.39 -6.78 -9.48
N GLY A 90 3.92 -7.28 -8.37
CA GLY A 90 5.06 -8.17 -8.33
C GLY A 90 4.81 -9.54 -8.96
N ALA A 91 5.71 -10.46 -8.72
CA ALA A 91 5.65 -11.83 -9.22
C ALA A 91 4.73 -12.73 -8.36
N ASN A 92 4.22 -13.80 -8.96
CA ASN A 92 3.42 -14.84 -8.29
C ASN A 92 2.18 -14.33 -7.54
N CYS A 93 1.66 -13.17 -7.91
CA CYS A 93 0.47 -12.60 -7.29
C CYS A 93 -0.82 -13.19 -7.87
N ILE A 94 -1.91 -13.04 -7.13
CA ILE A 94 -3.24 -13.36 -7.61
C ILE A 94 -4.12 -12.11 -7.48
N VAL A 95 -4.59 -11.59 -8.62
CA VAL A 95 -5.62 -10.54 -8.67
C VAL A 95 -6.93 -11.17 -9.08
N ARG A 96 -7.85 -11.28 -8.13
CA ARG A 96 -9.13 -11.95 -8.32
C ARG A 96 -10.11 -11.11 -9.13
N HIS A 97 -11.17 -11.77 -9.59
CA HIS A 97 -12.25 -11.13 -10.36
C HIS A 97 -12.85 -9.91 -9.64
N ASN A 98 -13.14 -8.87 -10.43
CA ASN A 98 -13.71 -7.62 -9.97
C ASN A 98 -12.87 -6.84 -8.93
N ALA A 99 -11.58 -7.16 -8.75
CA ALA A 99 -10.68 -6.30 -8.01
C ALA A 99 -10.50 -4.97 -8.77
N TYR A 100 -10.54 -3.84 -8.06
CA TYR A 100 -10.30 -2.52 -8.61
C TYR A 100 -9.00 -1.93 -8.05
N ILE A 101 -7.93 -2.00 -8.83
CA ILE A 101 -6.63 -1.44 -8.48
C ILE A 101 -6.49 -0.11 -9.20
N ARG A 102 -6.52 0.97 -8.43
CA ARG A 102 -6.46 2.33 -8.93
C ARG A 102 -5.00 2.76 -9.12
N GLN A 103 -4.79 4.07 -9.24
CA GLN A 103 -3.47 4.66 -9.42
C GLN A 103 -2.64 4.63 -8.11
N GLU A 104 -1.32 4.74 -8.31
CA GLU A 104 -0.34 4.87 -7.24
C GLU A 104 -0.33 3.65 -6.31
N VAL A 105 -0.39 2.46 -6.90
CA VAL A 105 -0.39 1.20 -6.14
C VAL A 105 0.88 0.40 -6.44
N ILE A 106 1.50 -0.08 -5.37
CA ILE A 106 2.62 -1.03 -5.43
C ILE A 106 2.20 -2.27 -4.65
N VAL A 107 2.20 -3.40 -5.34
CA VAL A 107 1.97 -4.72 -4.75
C VAL A 107 3.25 -5.53 -4.88
N GLY A 108 3.81 -6.00 -3.77
CA GLY A 108 5.00 -6.85 -3.73
C GLY A 108 4.73 -8.23 -4.32
N ASP A 109 5.71 -9.12 -4.19
CA ASP A 109 5.60 -10.49 -4.68
C ASP A 109 4.71 -11.36 -3.77
N ASP A 110 4.20 -12.48 -4.32
CA ASP A 110 3.42 -13.50 -3.59
C ASP A 110 2.15 -12.95 -2.89
N CYS A 111 1.61 -11.86 -3.37
CA CYS A 111 0.44 -11.20 -2.79
C CYS A 111 -0.88 -11.68 -3.38
N MET A 112 -1.97 -11.50 -2.62
CA MET A 112 -3.32 -11.69 -3.12
C MET A 112 -4.14 -10.40 -2.98
N VAL A 113 -4.71 -9.93 -4.09
CA VAL A 113 -5.77 -8.92 -4.11
C VAL A 113 -7.06 -9.62 -4.55
N GLY A 114 -7.93 -9.81 -3.59
CA GLY A 114 -9.10 -10.67 -3.73
C GLY A 114 -10.31 -10.02 -4.40
N ASN A 115 -11.40 -10.77 -4.41
CA ASN A 115 -12.65 -10.36 -5.05
C ASN A 115 -13.18 -9.03 -4.52
N ALA A 116 -13.51 -8.13 -5.44
CA ALA A 116 -14.11 -6.82 -5.15
C ALA A 116 -13.34 -6.00 -4.08
N CYS A 117 -12.02 -6.16 -4.03
CA CYS A 117 -11.16 -5.29 -3.24
C CYS A 117 -10.80 -4.05 -4.04
N GLU A 118 -10.75 -2.90 -3.37
CA GLU A 118 -10.31 -1.65 -3.97
C GLU A 118 -9.01 -1.17 -3.32
N LEU A 119 -7.99 -0.90 -4.14
CA LEU A 119 -6.68 -0.38 -3.74
C LEU A 119 -6.42 0.96 -4.39
N LYS A 120 -5.87 1.93 -3.63
CA LYS A 120 -5.51 3.26 -4.12
C LYS A 120 -4.39 3.86 -3.27
N ASN A 121 -3.34 4.39 -3.91
CA ASN A 121 -2.20 5.03 -3.24
C ASN A 121 -1.73 4.22 -2.03
N CYS A 122 -1.24 3.02 -2.28
CA CYS A 122 -0.81 2.12 -1.22
C CYS A 122 0.40 1.27 -1.64
N LEU A 123 1.12 0.82 -0.63
CA LEU A 123 2.23 -0.12 -0.77
C LEU A 123 1.92 -1.39 0.03
N LEU A 124 1.88 -2.52 -0.64
CA LEU A 124 1.81 -3.85 -0.04
C LEU A 124 3.19 -4.51 -0.17
N PHE A 125 3.76 -4.94 0.94
CA PHE A 125 4.99 -5.74 0.96
C PHE A 125 4.71 -7.16 0.47
N ASN A 126 5.77 -7.96 0.33
CA ASN A 126 5.64 -9.34 -0.15
C ASN A 126 4.73 -10.18 0.75
N GLY A 127 3.93 -11.05 0.15
CA GLY A 127 3.08 -12.01 0.84
C GLY A 127 1.79 -11.45 1.43
N CYS A 128 1.46 -10.17 1.22
CA CYS A 128 0.22 -9.57 1.72
C CYS A 128 -1.04 -10.26 1.19
N GLN A 129 -2.04 -10.39 2.06
CA GLN A 129 -3.33 -11.00 1.73
C GLN A 129 -4.48 -10.02 1.96
N VAL A 130 -5.13 -9.61 0.87
CA VAL A 130 -6.29 -8.69 0.86
C VAL A 130 -7.47 -9.39 0.15
N PRO A 131 -8.07 -10.45 0.77
CA PRO A 131 -8.80 -11.47 0.02
C PRO A 131 -10.23 -11.12 -0.41
N HIS A 132 -11.00 -10.33 0.35
CA HIS A 132 -12.45 -10.17 0.09
C HIS A 132 -13.00 -8.82 0.50
N PHE A 133 -13.56 -8.06 -0.45
CA PHE A 133 -14.36 -6.87 -0.19
C PHE A 133 -13.66 -5.82 0.68
N ASN A 134 -12.33 -5.71 0.54
CA ASN A 134 -11.53 -4.80 1.34
C ASN A 134 -11.37 -3.45 0.62
N TYR A 135 -11.26 -2.38 1.40
CA TYR A 135 -10.82 -1.08 0.91
C TYR A 135 -9.48 -0.73 1.52
N VAL A 136 -8.47 -0.49 0.67
CA VAL A 136 -7.11 -0.11 1.06
C VAL A 136 -6.76 1.21 0.36
N GLY A 137 -6.91 2.31 1.06
CA GLY A 137 -6.58 3.64 0.55
C GLY A 137 -5.54 4.35 1.39
N ASP A 138 -4.53 4.97 0.75
CA ASP A 138 -3.50 5.76 1.39
C ASP A 138 -2.88 5.02 2.61
N SER A 139 -2.43 3.78 2.38
CA SER A 139 -2.03 2.83 3.43
C SER A 139 -0.77 2.06 3.05
N ILE A 140 -0.07 1.54 4.06
CA ILE A 140 1.07 0.63 3.88
C ILE A 140 0.79 -0.65 4.64
N LEU A 141 0.92 -1.80 3.96
CA LEU A 141 0.79 -3.12 4.54
C LEU A 141 2.16 -3.80 4.51
N GLY A 142 2.67 -4.17 5.67
CA GLY A 142 3.93 -4.86 5.87
C GLY A 142 3.91 -6.31 5.36
N HIS A 143 5.04 -6.96 5.44
CA HIS A 143 5.24 -8.32 4.97
C HIS A 143 4.23 -9.28 5.58
N ARG A 144 3.54 -10.06 4.73
CA ARG A 144 2.54 -11.07 5.12
C ARG A 144 1.37 -10.53 5.96
N ALA A 145 1.12 -9.23 5.93
CA ALA A 145 -0.08 -8.67 6.56
C ALA A 145 -1.35 -9.24 5.90
N HIS A 146 -2.34 -9.59 6.72
CA HIS A 146 -3.59 -10.19 6.28
C HIS A 146 -4.79 -9.37 6.74
N LEU A 147 -5.65 -9.01 5.80
CA LEU A 147 -6.92 -8.36 6.07
C LEU A 147 -8.06 -9.37 5.96
N GLY A 148 -8.83 -9.58 7.01
CA GLY A 148 -10.05 -10.38 6.96
C GLY A 148 -11.08 -9.80 5.99
N ALA A 149 -12.14 -10.54 5.68
CA ALA A 149 -13.17 -10.09 4.75
C ALA A 149 -13.86 -8.80 5.22
N GLY A 150 -14.05 -7.84 4.32
CA GLY A 150 -14.79 -6.61 4.60
C GLY A 150 -14.03 -5.58 5.44
N VAL A 151 -12.71 -5.69 5.55
CA VAL A 151 -11.90 -4.68 6.24
C VAL A 151 -11.88 -3.37 5.43
N VAL A 152 -12.07 -2.25 6.12
CA VAL A 152 -12.01 -0.91 5.56
C VAL A 152 -10.90 -0.12 6.24
N LEU A 153 -9.86 0.24 5.49
CA LEU A 153 -8.86 1.21 5.94
C LEU A 153 -9.35 2.60 5.52
N SER A 154 -10.09 3.24 6.44
CA SER A 154 -10.67 4.57 6.17
C SER A 154 -9.56 5.62 6.11
N ASN A 155 -9.45 6.33 5.01
CA ASN A 155 -8.34 7.25 4.73
C ASN A 155 -8.70 8.73 4.82
N VAL A 156 -9.98 9.06 5.04
CA VAL A 156 -10.47 10.45 5.12
C VAL A 156 -11.25 10.65 6.41
N LYS A 157 -10.89 11.69 7.16
CA LYS A 157 -11.65 12.07 8.36
C LYS A 157 -13.00 12.67 8.00
N VAL A 158 -13.98 12.51 8.87
CA VAL A 158 -15.29 13.20 8.77
C VAL A 158 -15.12 14.71 8.91
N THR A 159 -14.20 15.15 9.77
CA THR A 159 -13.88 16.58 9.94
C THR A 159 -12.70 16.97 9.06
N PRO A 160 -12.73 18.14 8.38
CA PRO A 160 -11.61 18.62 7.56
C PRO A 160 -10.30 18.74 8.35
N GLY A 161 -9.18 18.68 7.62
CA GLY A 161 -7.82 18.90 8.15
C GLY A 161 -6.98 17.62 8.18
N ASN A 162 -5.73 17.76 8.56
CA ASN A 162 -4.75 16.70 8.56
C ASN A 162 -5.11 15.57 9.52
N VAL A 163 -4.67 14.35 9.17
CA VAL A 163 -4.71 13.19 10.06
C VAL A 163 -3.62 13.35 11.12
N PHE A 164 -3.91 12.88 12.32
CA PHE A 164 -2.95 12.85 13.43
C PHE A 164 -2.70 11.41 13.85
N VAL A 165 -1.44 11.08 14.13
CA VAL A 165 -1.04 9.85 14.80
C VAL A 165 -0.59 10.22 16.19
N GLU A 166 -1.24 9.66 17.21
CA GLU A 166 -1.10 10.13 18.59
C GLU A 166 -1.38 11.64 18.69
N LYS A 167 -0.36 12.45 18.82
CA LYS A 167 -0.45 13.92 18.89
C LYS A 167 0.36 14.61 17.79
N VAL A 168 0.93 13.83 16.88
CA VAL A 168 1.76 14.33 15.79
C VAL A 168 0.90 14.58 14.55
N ASP A 169 0.95 15.80 14.02
CA ASP A 169 0.34 16.15 12.74
C ASP A 169 1.13 15.49 11.61
N THR A 170 0.49 14.61 10.85
CA THR A 170 1.15 13.90 9.75
C THR A 170 1.38 14.78 8.51
N GLY A 171 0.77 15.97 8.45
CA GLY A 171 0.73 16.80 7.25
C GLY A 171 -0.16 16.26 6.13
N LEU A 172 -0.82 15.11 6.33
CA LEU A 172 -1.62 14.42 5.32
C LEU A 172 -3.12 14.60 5.58
N GLU A 173 -3.87 15.09 4.60
CA GLU A 173 -5.34 15.13 4.64
C GLU A 173 -5.96 13.74 4.42
N LYS A 174 -5.20 12.82 3.79
CA LYS A 174 -5.60 11.44 3.53
C LYS A 174 -4.51 10.50 4.01
N PHE A 175 -4.87 9.65 4.94
CA PHE A 175 -4.00 8.61 5.48
C PHE A 175 -4.88 7.51 6.09
N GLY A 176 -4.77 6.29 5.57
CA GLY A 176 -5.51 5.12 6.05
C GLY A 176 -4.85 4.51 7.29
N ALA A 177 -4.02 3.51 7.07
CA ALA A 177 -3.35 2.77 8.14
C ALA A 177 -1.93 2.33 7.77
N LEU A 178 -1.11 2.12 8.80
CA LEU A 178 0.15 1.36 8.72
C LEU A 178 -0.10 0.01 9.41
N ILE A 179 -0.11 -1.04 8.62
CA ILE A 179 -0.29 -2.41 9.11
C ILE A 179 1.08 -3.06 9.16
N GLY A 180 1.61 -3.31 10.35
CA GLY A 180 2.94 -3.90 10.52
C GLY A 180 3.04 -5.31 9.94
N ASP A 181 4.28 -5.81 9.86
CA ASP A 181 4.57 -7.16 9.37
C ASP A 181 3.79 -8.23 10.16
N GLU A 182 3.35 -9.26 9.46
CA GLU A 182 2.64 -10.43 10.01
C GLU A 182 1.35 -10.10 10.80
N SER A 183 0.83 -8.87 10.66
CA SER A 183 -0.40 -8.46 11.33
C SER A 183 -1.63 -9.09 10.69
N GLU A 184 -2.59 -9.50 11.52
CA GLU A 184 -3.89 -10.03 11.09
C GLU A 184 -5.03 -9.14 11.56
N ILE A 185 -5.80 -8.59 10.62
CA ILE A 185 -6.97 -7.75 10.90
C ILE A 185 -8.24 -8.58 10.73
N GLY A 186 -9.05 -8.66 11.78
CA GLY A 186 -10.30 -9.44 11.79
C GLY A 186 -11.34 -8.92 10.78
N CYS A 187 -12.23 -9.82 10.35
CA CYS A 187 -13.30 -9.48 9.39
C CYS A 187 -14.17 -8.30 9.86
N ASN A 188 -14.61 -7.49 8.91
CA ASN A 188 -15.46 -6.30 9.11
C ASN A 188 -14.87 -5.25 10.08
N SER A 189 -13.56 -5.27 10.27
CA SER A 189 -12.90 -4.20 11.01
C SER A 189 -12.87 -2.91 10.19
N VAL A 190 -13.08 -1.79 10.85
CA VAL A 190 -12.88 -0.46 10.28
C VAL A 190 -11.76 0.21 11.06
N LEU A 191 -10.66 0.48 10.38
CA LEU A 191 -9.56 1.27 10.92
C LEU A 191 -9.78 2.73 10.54
N ASN A 192 -9.73 3.60 11.53
CA ASN A 192 -9.88 5.03 11.29
C ASN A 192 -8.64 5.64 10.64
N PRO A 193 -8.74 6.83 10.00
CA PRO A 193 -7.58 7.52 9.47
C PRO A 193 -6.47 7.69 10.50
N GLY A 194 -5.26 7.24 10.15
CA GLY A 194 -4.09 7.32 11.03
C GLY A 194 -3.93 6.16 12.02
N SER A 195 -4.52 5.01 11.72
CA SER A 195 -4.31 3.79 12.52
C SER A 195 -3.00 3.10 12.19
#